data_7987fcab96bafb92ba96c87214febdeb
#
_entry.id   7987fcab96bafb92ba96c87214febdeb
#
_cell.length_a   1.000
_cell.length_b   1.000
_cell.length_c   1.000
_cell.angle_alpha   90.00
_cell.angle_beta   90.00
_cell.angle_gamma   90.00
#
_symmetry.space_group_name_H-M   'P 1'
#
loop_
_entity.id
_entity.type
_entity.pdbx_description
1 polymer ?
#
loop_
_entity_poly.entity_id
_entity_poly.type
_entity_poly.pdbx_seq_one_letter_code
_entity_poly.pdbx_strand_id
1 'polypeptide(L)'
;MEDIRWQQRFQNFQRAFALLREAMEQDFHQFNQLEKEGVIQRFEFTFELAWKVLKDKMEHDGLIIDQISPRAVVRLAFQAKYIPDAEVWLRMIGDRNLMSHTYDSAKFEAV
;
A
#
# COMPACT_ATOMS: atom_id res chain seq x y z
N MET A 1 -4.75 13.25 25.57
CA MET A 1 -5.28 13.67 24.26
C MET A 1 -5.31 12.46 23.34
N GLU A 2 -6.42 12.24 22.68
CA GLU A 2 -6.58 11.10 21.82
C GLU A 2 -5.81 11.30 20.51
N ASP A 3 -5.09 10.26 20.08
CA ASP A 3 -4.35 10.30 18.83
C ASP A 3 -5.29 9.96 17.66
N ILE A 4 -5.57 10.94 16.83
CA ILE A 4 -6.45 10.77 15.67
C ILE A 4 -5.68 10.54 14.36
N ARG A 5 -4.36 10.39 14.44
CA ARG A 5 -3.50 10.26 13.27
C ARG A 5 -3.89 9.07 12.39
N TRP A 6 -4.19 7.93 13.03
CA TRP A 6 -4.58 6.74 12.28
C TRP A 6 -5.92 6.95 11.54
N GLN A 7 -6.84 7.69 12.14
CA GLN A 7 -8.15 7.97 11.52
C GLN A 7 -8.00 8.86 10.29
N GLN A 8 -7.18 9.89 10.39
CA GLN A 8 -6.90 10.78 9.28
C GLN A 8 -6.21 10.02 8.14
N ARG A 9 -5.23 9.18 8.48
CA ARG A 9 -4.54 8.38 7.48
C ARG A 9 -5.47 7.34 6.86
N PHE A 10 -6.38 6.79 7.64
CA PHE A 10 -7.37 5.86 7.12
C PHE A 10 -8.30 6.53 6.11
N GLN A 11 -8.71 7.76 6.37
CA GLN A 11 -9.51 8.53 5.42
C GLN A 11 -8.75 8.76 4.11
N ASN A 12 -7.47 9.09 4.21
CA ASN A 12 -6.62 9.26 3.03
C ASN A 12 -6.45 7.96 2.27
N PHE A 13 -6.33 6.85 3.00
CA PHE A 13 -6.29 5.52 2.39
C PHE A 13 -7.57 5.22 1.63
N GLN A 14 -8.73 5.51 2.22
CA GLN A 14 -10.01 5.25 1.56
C GLN A 14 -10.12 6.02 0.25
N ARG A 15 -9.68 7.27 0.22
CA ARG A 15 -9.67 8.08 -1.00
C ARG A 15 -8.72 7.50 -2.05
N ALA A 16 -7.52 7.13 -1.62
CA ALA A 16 -6.54 6.54 -2.52
C ALA A 16 -7.03 5.22 -3.09
N PHE A 17 -7.65 4.39 -2.24
CA PHE A 17 -8.21 3.11 -2.65
C PHE A 17 -9.33 3.29 -3.66
N ALA A 18 -10.19 4.29 -3.47
CA ALA A 18 -11.26 4.57 -4.41
C ALA A 18 -10.72 4.95 -5.79
N LEU A 19 -9.66 5.74 -5.83
CA LEU A 19 -9.01 6.12 -7.09
C LEU A 19 -8.35 4.93 -7.77
N LEU A 20 -7.71 4.06 -7.00
CA LEU A 20 -7.10 2.84 -7.53
C LEU A 20 -8.17 1.91 -8.10
N ARG A 21 -9.26 1.71 -7.35
CA ARG A 21 -10.37 0.87 -7.77
C ARG A 21 -10.99 1.38 -9.06
N GLU A 22 -11.19 2.69 -9.18
CA GLU A 22 -11.71 3.31 -10.38
C GLU A 22 -10.83 3.00 -11.59
N ALA A 23 -9.51 3.10 -11.43
CA ALA A 23 -8.57 2.78 -12.50
C ALA A 23 -8.63 1.31 -12.87
N MET A 24 -8.79 0.42 -11.89
CA MET A 24 -8.81 -1.02 -12.13
C MET A 24 -10.12 -1.53 -12.72
N GLU A 25 -11.16 -0.73 -12.71
CA GLU A 25 -12.41 -1.07 -13.39
C GLU A 25 -12.32 -0.89 -14.91
N GLN A 26 -11.26 -0.24 -15.38
CA GLN A 26 -11.03 -0.03 -16.80
C GLN A 26 -10.16 -1.13 -17.38
N ASP A 27 -10.18 -1.27 -18.71
CA ASP A 27 -9.38 -2.27 -19.39
C ASP A 27 -7.91 -1.80 -19.46
N PHE A 28 -7.07 -2.42 -18.65
CA PHE A 28 -5.66 -2.08 -18.52
C PHE A 28 -4.93 -2.21 -19.85
N HIS A 29 -5.36 -3.16 -20.71
CA HIS A 29 -4.72 -3.38 -22.00
C HIS A 29 -4.89 -2.21 -22.97
N GLN A 30 -5.90 -1.38 -22.74
CA GLN A 30 -6.15 -0.20 -23.57
C GLN A 30 -5.44 1.04 -23.06
N PHE A 31 -4.77 0.94 -21.91
CA PHE A 31 -4.05 2.08 -21.36
C PHE A 31 -2.79 2.37 -22.17
N ASN A 32 -2.52 3.66 -22.38
CA ASN A 32 -1.22 4.09 -22.90
C ASN A 32 -0.19 4.03 -21.77
N GLN A 33 1.06 4.34 -22.08
CA GLN A 33 2.15 4.25 -21.11
C GLN A 33 1.92 5.17 -19.90
N LEU A 34 1.47 6.40 -20.14
CA LEU A 34 1.22 7.35 -19.08
C LEU A 34 0.12 6.86 -18.13
N GLU A 35 -0.94 6.29 -18.69
CA GLU A 35 -2.04 5.74 -17.91
C GLU A 35 -1.59 4.53 -17.06
N LYS A 36 -0.77 3.66 -17.63
CA LYS A 36 -0.19 2.52 -16.89
C LYS A 36 0.67 3.00 -15.73
N GLU A 37 1.50 4.01 -15.96
CA GLU A 37 2.31 4.62 -14.92
C GLU A 37 1.44 5.19 -13.81
N GLY A 38 0.33 5.84 -14.18
CA GLY A 38 -0.61 6.39 -13.22
C GLY A 38 -1.24 5.33 -12.34
N VAL A 39 -1.60 4.17 -12.90
CA VAL A 39 -2.17 3.06 -12.13
C VAL A 39 -1.13 2.52 -11.14
N ILE A 40 0.11 2.35 -11.56
CA ILE A 40 1.19 1.88 -10.70
C ILE A 40 1.40 2.85 -9.53
N GLN A 41 1.41 4.15 -9.82
CA GLN A 41 1.55 5.16 -8.77
C GLN A 41 0.39 5.14 -7.78
N ARG A 42 -0.84 4.97 -8.27
CA ARG A 42 -2.00 4.84 -7.39
C ARG A 42 -1.90 3.61 -6.49
N PHE A 43 -1.42 2.50 -7.03
CA PHE A 43 -1.19 1.29 -6.23
C PHE A 43 -0.15 1.53 -5.15
N GLU A 44 1.00 2.09 -5.53
CA GLU A 44 2.08 2.34 -4.58
C GLU A 44 1.65 3.28 -3.46
N PHE A 45 0.95 4.35 -3.81
CA PHE A 45 0.48 5.33 -2.84
C PHE A 45 -0.56 4.71 -1.90
N THR A 46 -1.50 3.94 -2.46
CA THR A 46 -2.54 3.28 -1.67
C THR A 46 -1.94 2.26 -0.70
N PHE A 47 -1.01 1.46 -1.19
CA PHE A 47 -0.34 0.45 -0.36
C PHE A 47 0.46 1.10 0.77
N GLU A 48 1.16 2.19 0.46
CA GLU A 48 1.91 2.92 1.47
C GLU A 48 1.02 3.42 2.60
N LEU A 49 -0.15 3.96 2.26
CA LEU A 49 -1.12 4.39 3.25
C LEU A 49 -1.68 3.21 4.05
N ALA A 50 -1.92 2.08 3.38
CA ALA A 50 -2.53 0.91 4.02
C ALA A 50 -1.68 0.38 5.17
N TRP A 51 -0.38 0.13 4.92
CA TRP A 51 0.45 -0.43 5.99
C TRP A 51 0.72 0.60 7.09
N LYS A 52 0.75 1.89 6.75
CA LYS A 52 0.92 2.95 7.75
C LYS A 52 -0.31 3.10 8.62
N VAL A 53 -1.50 2.88 8.07
CA VAL A 53 -2.73 2.84 8.88
C VAL A 53 -2.65 1.72 9.91
N LEU A 54 -2.21 0.53 9.50
CA LEU A 54 -2.02 -0.58 10.43
C LEU A 54 -1.03 -0.19 11.54
N LYS A 55 0.08 0.40 11.17
CA LYS A 55 1.09 0.84 12.14
C LYS A 55 0.49 1.83 13.14
N ASP A 56 -0.15 2.87 12.63
CA ASP A 56 -0.71 3.92 13.48
C ASP A 56 -1.80 3.38 14.40
N LYS A 57 -2.65 2.50 13.89
CA LYS A 57 -3.72 1.91 14.69
C LYS A 57 -3.16 1.04 15.82
N MET A 58 -2.17 0.22 15.51
CA MET A 58 -1.54 -0.62 16.53
C MET A 58 -0.86 0.23 17.61
N GLU A 59 -0.18 1.29 17.22
CA GLU A 59 0.44 2.21 18.16
C GLU A 59 -0.63 2.90 19.02
N HIS A 60 -1.72 3.31 18.41
CA HIS A 60 -2.85 3.90 19.13
C HIS A 60 -3.39 2.95 20.19
N ASP A 61 -3.44 1.66 19.88
CA ASP A 61 -3.95 0.63 20.78
C ASP A 61 -2.91 0.20 21.83
N GLY A 62 -1.74 0.79 21.81
CA GLY A 62 -0.70 0.54 22.84
C GLY A 62 0.32 -0.52 22.46
N LEU A 63 0.29 -1.05 21.26
CA LEU A 63 1.31 -2.01 20.82
C LEU A 63 2.64 -1.29 20.57
N ILE A 64 3.72 -1.94 20.97
CA ILE A 64 5.07 -1.45 20.73
C ILE A 64 5.58 -2.08 19.44
N ILE A 65 5.96 -1.24 18.48
CA ILE A 65 6.48 -1.70 17.21
C ILE A 65 7.98 -1.46 17.20
N ASP A 66 8.76 -2.53 17.36
CA ASP A 66 10.21 -2.45 17.43
C ASP A 66 10.85 -2.11 16.10
N GLN A 67 10.30 -2.65 15.03
CA GLN A 67 10.85 -2.45 13.70
C GLN A 67 9.76 -1.90 12.79
N ILE A 68 9.99 -0.70 12.27
CA ILE A 68 9.02 -0.03 11.40
C ILE A 68 9.42 -0.25 9.95
N SER A 69 8.86 -1.31 9.38
CA SER A 69 8.97 -1.62 7.96
C SER A 69 7.65 -2.25 7.54
N PRO A 70 7.32 -2.21 6.25
CA PRO A 70 6.06 -2.83 5.80
C PRO A 70 5.95 -4.29 6.20
N ARG A 71 7.01 -5.09 6.03
CA ARG A 71 6.97 -6.52 6.38
C ARG A 71 6.77 -6.74 7.88
N ALA A 72 7.52 -6.01 8.70
CA ALA A 72 7.44 -6.18 10.15
C ALA A 72 6.07 -5.75 10.66
N VAL A 73 5.54 -4.64 10.16
CA VAL A 73 4.22 -4.14 10.55
C VAL A 73 3.12 -5.12 10.14
N VAL A 74 3.17 -5.65 8.93
CA VAL A 74 2.18 -6.62 8.44
C VAL A 74 2.20 -7.90 9.28
N ARG A 75 3.39 -8.40 9.59
CA ARG A 75 3.51 -9.61 10.42
C ARG A 75 2.95 -9.39 11.82
N LEU A 76 3.27 -8.27 12.43
CA LEU A 76 2.73 -7.93 13.74
C LEU A 76 1.22 -7.77 13.69
N ALA A 77 0.70 -7.11 12.67
CA ALA A 77 -0.74 -6.93 12.49
C ALA A 77 -1.46 -8.28 12.37
N PHE A 78 -0.86 -9.22 11.68
CA PHE A 78 -1.43 -10.56 11.57
C PHE A 78 -1.40 -11.28 12.93
N GLN A 79 -0.26 -11.23 13.62
CA GLN A 79 -0.12 -11.86 14.95
C GLN A 79 -1.10 -11.28 15.95
N ALA A 80 -1.33 -9.98 15.88
CA ALA A 80 -2.23 -9.27 16.79
C ALA A 80 -3.68 -9.27 16.30
N LYS A 81 -3.97 -9.98 15.22
CA LYS A 81 -5.32 -10.18 14.68
C LYS A 81 -5.97 -8.91 14.11
N TYR A 82 -5.16 -7.99 13.63
CA TYR A 82 -5.69 -6.81 12.93
C TYR A 82 -6.06 -7.13 11.48
N ILE A 83 -5.38 -8.11 10.90
CA ILE A 83 -5.68 -8.57 9.55
C ILE A 83 -5.83 -10.10 9.57
N PRO A 84 -6.72 -10.66 8.75
CA PRO A 84 -6.97 -12.11 8.75
C PRO A 84 -5.92 -12.92 8.01
N ASP A 85 -5.13 -12.29 7.14
CA ASP A 85 -4.20 -13.00 6.29
C ASP A 85 -2.99 -12.10 5.99
N ALA A 86 -1.80 -12.57 6.38
CA ALA A 86 -0.56 -11.86 6.11
C ALA A 86 -0.02 -12.15 4.71
N GLU A 87 -0.36 -13.30 4.13
CA GLU A 87 0.20 -13.73 2.85
C GLU A 87 -0.10 -12.77 1.72
N VAL A 88 -1.35 -12.31 1.62
CA VAL A 88 -1.76 -11.34 0.60
C VAL A 88 -0.97 -10.06 0.72
N TRP A 89 -0.82 -9.57 1.95
CA TRP A 89 -0.07 -8.34 2.21
C TRP A 89 1.41 -8.48 1.86
N LEU A 90 2.01 -9.62 2.23
CA LEU A 90 3.41 -9.86 1.93
C LEU A 90 3.63 -10.01 0.43
N ARG A 91 2.67 -10.60 -0.28
CA ARG A 91 2.70 -10.68 -1.74
C ARG A 91 2.61 -9.28 -2.36
N MET A 92 1.76 -8.43 -1.83
CA MET A 92 1.67 -7.05 -2.31
C MET A 92 2.98 -6.29 -2.12
N ILE A 93 3.68 -6.52 -1.01
CA ILE A 93 5.00 -5.92 -0.79
C ILE A 93 5.97 -6.36 -1.88
N GLY A 94 5.99 -7.65 -2.17
CA GLY A 94 6.84 -8.20 -3.24
C GLY A 94 6.48 -7.63 -4.60
N ASP A 95 5.19 -7.57 -4.90
CA ASP A 95 4.71 -7.04 -6.18
C ASP A 95 5.05 -5.56 -6.33
N ARG A 96 4.87 -4.78 -5.27
CA ARG A 96 5.23 -3.36 -5.28
C ARG A 96 6.71 -3.18 -5.58
N ASN A 97 7.55 -3.95 -4.91
CA ASN A 97 9.00 -3.85 -5.12
C ASN A 97 9.37 -4.26 -6.54
N LEU A 98 8.75 -5.32 -7.03
CA LEU A 98 8.99 -5.80 -8.40
C LEU A 98 8.51 -4.78 -9.44
N MET A 99 7.33 -4.21 -9.26
CA MET A 99 6.79 -3.24 -10.19
C MET A 99 7.65 -1.98 -10.26
N SER A 100 8.09 -1.47 -9.13
CA SER A 100 8.97 -0.31 -9.10
C SER A 100 10.28 -0.58 -9.84
N HIS A 101 10.87 -1.75 -9.61
CA HIS A 101 12.11 -2.14 -10.27
C HIS A 101 11.92 -2.34 -11.77
N THR A 102 10.87 -3.06 -12.15
CA THR A 102 10.56 -3.35 -13.55
C THR A 102 10.23 -2.07 -14.31
N TYR A 103 9.46 -1.19 -13.68
CA TYR A 103 9.09 0.09 -14.25
C TYR A 103 10.33 0.94 -14.55
N ASP A 104 11.24 1.02 -13.59
CA ASP A 104 12.46 1.78 -13.77
C ASP A 104 13.31 1.23 -14.90
N SER A 105 13.44 -0.10 -15.00
CA SER A 105 14.13 -0.75 -16.10
C SER A 105 13.49 -0.45 -17.44
N ALA A 106 12.18 -0.58 -17.54
CA ALA A 106 11.44 -0.31 -18.76
C ALA A 106 11.57 1.16 -19.16
N LYS A 107 11.59 2.07 -18.20
CA LYS A 107 11.77 3.50 -18.46
C LYS A 107 13.12 3.79 -19.09
N PHE A 108 14.17 3.16 -18.59
CA PHE A 108 15.51 3.31 -19.17
C PHE A 108 15.63 2.67 -20.53
N GLU A 109 15.01 1.52 -20.74
CA GLU A 109 15.04 0.83 -22.01
C GLU A 109 14.23 1.56 -23.08
N ALA A 110 13.20 2.27 -22.71
CA ALA A 110 12.36 3.03 -23.63
C ALA A 110 13.06 4.30 -24.15
N VAL A 111 14.11 4.72 -23.48
CA VAL A 111 14.91 5.85 -23.89
C VAL A 111 16.03 5.40 -24.81
#